data_12af82adcf7e4dc85dc849ffa842ac8e
#
_entry.id   12af82adcf7e4dc85dc849ffa842ac8e
#
_cell.length_a   1.000
_cell.length_b   1.000
_cell.length_c   1.000
_cell.angle_alpha   90.00
_cell.angle_beta   90.00
_cell.angle_gamma   90.00
#
_symmetry.space_group_name_H-M   'P 1'
#
loop_
_entity.id
_entity.type
_entity.pdbx_description
1 polymer ?
#
loop_
_entity_poly.entity_id
_entity_poly.type
_entity_poly.pdbx_seq_one_letter_code
_entity_poly.pdbx_strand_id
1 'polypeptide(L)'
;MKIKELPRKAGKEVNLFNGVDLTGWEPYGTEKWYVKDGLLVCESGPDKQYGYLATRDYYDDFDLTVEFKQEADGNSGVFIRSFVEEGVKVNGWQVEVAPKGHDTGGIYESYGRGWLVQIPDEKENILKEGDWNTMRIKVQGDNVQTWLNGQEMVNLNDEKLSLIHIS
;
A
#
# COMPACT_ATOMS: atom_id res chain seq x y z
N MET A 1 2.81 3.79 10.65
CA MET A 1 2.82 4.22 9.23
C MET A 1 3.20 5.68 9.14
N LYS A 2 4.19 6.02 8.35
CA LYS A 2 4.66 7.41 8.15
C LYS A 2 4.69 7.73 6.68
N ILE A 3 4.16 8.89 6.30
CA ILE A 3 4.24 9.43 4.95
C ILE A 3 4.94 10.78 4.96
N LYS A 4 5.74 11.03 3.93
CA LYS A 4 6.32 12.34 3.66
C LYS A 4 5.97 12.71 2.23
N GLU A 5 5.15 13.75 2.06
CA GLU A 5 4.97 14.35 0.75
C GLU A 5 6.31 14.86 0.23
N LEU A 6 6.62 14.48 -0.99
CA LEU A 6 7.82 14.98 -1.68
C LEU A 6 7.41 16.26 -2.41
N PRO A 7 8.12 17.33 -2.20
CA PRO A 7 7.59 18.61 -2.56
C PRO A 7 7.80 18.96 -4.03
N ARG A 8 6.80 19.62 -4.55
CA ARG A 8 7.11 20.98 -5.09
C ARG A 8 7.62 21.93 -3.97
N LYS A 9 7.50 21.59 -2.70
CA LYS A 9 8.05 22.22 -1.48
C LYS A 9 8.34 21.13 -0.46
N ALA A 10 9.43 21.22 0.30
CA ALA A 10 9.85 20.20 1.27
C ALA A 10 8.73 19.85 2.26
N GLY A 11 8.11 18.69 2.07
CA GLY A 11 7.07 18.16 2.94
C GLY A 11 7.64 17.76 4.30
N LYS A 12 6.86 17.98 5.35
CA LYS A 12 7.18 17.51 6.70
C LYS A 12 6.72 16.06 6.83
N GLU A 13 7.53 15.21 7.45
CA GLU A 13 7.08 13.86 7.81
C GLU A 13 5.89 13.93 8.79
N VAL A 14 4.83 13.19 8.50
CA VAL A 14 3.65 13.07 9.34
C VAL A 14 3.29 11.61 9.59
N ASN A 15 2.74 11.32 10.77
CA ASN A 15 2.18 10.01 11.04
C ASN A 15 0.76 9.95 10.48
N LEU A 16 0.50 9.02 9.57
CA LEU A 16 -0.85 8.77 9.04
C LEU A 16 -1.76 8.07 10.05
N PHE A 17 -1.18 7.25 10.93
CA PHE A 17 -1.91 6.52 11.96
C PHE A 17 -1.51 7.04 13.34
N ASN A 18 -2.51 7.40 14.14
CA ASN A 18 -2.31 8.01 15.45
C ASN A 18 -2.12 7.00 16.60
N GLY A 19 -2.30 5.70 16.34
CA GLY A 19 -2.18 4.63 17.34
C GLY A 19 -3.40 4.48 18.27
N VAL A 20 -4.46 5.27 18.07
CA VAL A 20 -5.61 5.33 18.99
C VAL A 20 -6.92 4.96 18.30
N ASP A 21 -7.16 5.50 17.11
CA ASP A 21 -8.41 5.30 16.36
C ASP A 21 -8.18 5.47 14.84
N LEU A 22 -9.27 5.41 14.07
CA LEU A 22 -9.27 5.56 12.63
C LEU A 22 -9.48 7.01 12.17
N THR A 23 -9.18 8.01 13.01
CA THR A 23 -9.26 9.41 12.59
C THR A 23 -8.34 9.67 11.39
N GLY A 24 -8.89 10.27 10.34
CA GLY A 24 -8.18 10.49 9.07
C GLY A 24 -8.28 9.35 8.06
N TRP A 25 -9.04 8.29 8.39
CA TRP A 25 -9.25 7.13 7.55
C TRP A 25 -10.72 6.89 7.23
N GLU A 26 -10.99 6.27 6.09
CA GLU A 26 -12.30 5.88 5.59
C GLU A 26 -12.30 4.39 5.25
N PRO A 27 -13.12 3.54 5.91
CA PRO A 27 -13.24 2.13 5.57
C PRO A 27 -14.22 1.92 4.40
N TYR A 28 -13.90 0.98 3.52
CA TYR A 28 -14.72 0.50 2.42
C TYR A 28 -14.84 -1.03 2.49
N GLY A 29 -16.04 -1.55 2.24
CA GLY A 29 -16.32 -2.99 2.28
C GLY A 29 -16.70 -3.47 3.67
N THR A 30 -16.57 -4.79 3.88
CA THR A 30 -17.05 -5.48 5.09
C THR A 30 -15.93 -5.97 6.00
N GLU A 31 -14.66 -5.75 5.62
CA GLU A 31 -13.51 -6.05 6.47
C GLU A 31 -13.55 -5.21 7.75
N LYS A 32 -13.10 -5.82 8.83
CA LYS A 32 -13.02 -5.15 10.12
C LYS A 32 -11.68 -4.45 10.26
N TRP A 33 -11.75 -3.13 10.31
CA TRP A 33 -10.62 -2.29 10.65
C TRP A 33 -10.78 -1.73 12.05
N TYR A 34 -9.82 -1.98 12.93
CA TYR A 34 -9.88 -1.50 14.32
C TYR A 34 -8.47 -1.29 14.87
N VAL A 35 -8.41 -0.61 16.03
CA VAL A 35 -7.16 -0.38 16.75
C VAL A 35 -7.10 -1.29 17.96
N LYS A 36 -6.01 -2.00 18.14
CA LYS A 36 -5.72 -2.83 19.29
C LYS A 36 -4.25 -2.68 19.68
N ASP A 37 -4.01 -2.36 20.95
CA ASP A 37 -2.66 -2.19 21.52
C ASP A 37 -1.77 -1.21 20.71
N GLY A 38 -2.36 -0.14 20.17
CA GLY A 38 -1.68 0.84 19.34
C GLY A 38 -1.41 0.39 17.89
N LEU A 39 -1.93 -0.77 17.50
CA LEU A 39 -1.78 -1.32 16.16
C LEU A 39 -3.08 -1.16 15.36
N LEU A 40 -2.94 -0.86 14.08
CA LEU A 40 -4.03 -0.94 13.12
C LEU A 40 -4.18 -2.40 12.68
N VAL A 41 -5.34 -2.98 12.95
CA VAL A 41 -5.65 -4.39 12.66
C VAL A 41 -6.73 -4.47 11.60
N CYS A 42 -6.53 -5.40 10.65
CA CYS A 42 -7.52 -5.79 9.66
C CYS A 42 -7.85 -7.27 9.82
N GLU A 43 -9.14 -7.58 9.86
CA GLU A 43 -9.66 -8.94 9.80
C GLU A 43 -10.63 -9.07 8.63
N SER A 44 -10.63 -10.24 7.97
CA SER A 44 -11.57 -10.52 6.88
C SER A 44 -13.02 -10.35 7.34
N GLY A 45 -13.82 -9.73 6.48
CA GLY A 45 -15.25 -9.58 6.69
C GLY A 45 -16.02 -10.91 6.58
N PRO A 46 -17.32 -10.92 6.94
CA PRO A 46 -18.13 -12.12 6.95
C PRO A 46 -18.39 -12.69 5.56
N ASP A 47 -18.35 -11.87 4.53
CA ASP A 47 -18.56 -12.24 3.13
C ASP A 47 -17.26 -12.63 2.41
N LYS A 48 -16.11 -12.47 3.07
CA LYS A 48 -14.76 -12.73 2.52
C LYS A 48 -14.48 -11.96 1.21
N GLN A 49 -15.16 -10.84 1.01
CA GLN A 49 -14.87 -9.94 -0.09
C GLN A 49 -13.72 -9.00 0.28
N TYR A 50 -13.17 -8.32 -0.71
CA TYR A 50 -12.17 -7.30 -0.48
C TYR A 50 -12.76 -6.10 0.26
N GLY A 51 -11.96 -5.52 1.14
CA GLY A 51 -12.24 -4.24 1.76
C GLY A 51 -10.97 -3.41 1.85
N TYR A 52 -11.14 -2.12 2.04
CA TYR A 52 -10.03 -1.18 2.01
C TYR A 52 -10.15 -0.17 3.13
N LEU A 53 -9.01 0.34 3.57
CA LEU A 53 -8.93 1.48 4.46
C LEU A 53 -8.17 2.59 3.72
N ALA A 54 -8.87 3.67 3.35
CA ALA A 54 -8.29 4.77 2.61
C ALA A 54 -7.98 5.96 3.52
N THR A 55 -6.92 6.70 3.21
CA THR A 55 -6.69 8.02 3.81
C THR A 55 -7.72 9.01 3.27
N ARG A 56 -8.19 9.92 4.12
CA ARG A 56 -9.09 11.01 3.69
C ARG A 56 -8.35 12.09 2.90
N ASP A 57 -7.06 12.26 3.18
CA ASP A 57 -6.19 13.18 2.44
C ASP A 57 -5.60 12.48 1.22
N TYR A 58 -5.31 13.26 0.19
CA TYR A 58 -4.73 12.80 -1.06
C TYR A 58 -3.26 13.18 -1.13
N TYR A 59 -2.44 12.29 -1.71
CA TYR A 59 -1.00 12.44 -1.82
C TYR A 59 -0.55 12.11 -3.25
N ASP A 60 0.08 13.07 -3.94
CA ASP A 60 0.60 12.87 -5.28
C ASP A 60 2.01 12.28 -5.25
N ASP A 61 3.00 13.10 -4.86
CA ASP A 61 4.39 12.70 -4.69
C ASP A 61 4.66 12.50 -3.21
N PHE A 62 5.12 11.32 -2.83
CA PHE A 62 5.32 10.99 -1.42
C PHE A 62 6.41 9.94 -1.21
N ASP A 63 6.85 9.83 0.03
CA ASP A 63 7.73 8.79 0.55
C ASP A 63 7.06 8.18 1.78
N LEU A 64 6.45 7.02 1.61
CA LEU A 64 5.65 6.32 2.61
C LEU A 64 6.46 5.18 3.22
N THR A 65 6.43 5.07 4.54
CA THR A 65 6.91 3.88 5.25
C THR A 65 5.76 3.22 6.01
N VAL A 66 5.58 1.93 5.76
CA VAL A 66 4.58 1.08 6.40
C VAL A 66 5.29 -0.08 7.08
N GLU A 67 5.02 -0.27 8.38
CA GLU A 67 5.37 -1.51 9.07
C GLU A 67 4.16 -2.42 9.07
N PHE A 68 4.32 -3.66 8.66
CA PHE A 68 3.24 -4.62 8.57
C PHE A 68 3.67 -5.99 9.09
N LYS A 69 2.70 -6.73 9.62
CA LYS A 69 2.82 -8.14 9.98
C LYS A 69 1.62 -8.87 9.42
N GLN A 70 1.87 -9.89 8.62
CA GLN A 70 0.85 -10.74 8.03
C GLN A 70 0.80 -12.06 8.80
N GLU A 71 -0.35 -12.36 9.39
CA GLU A 71 -0.55 -13.57 10.22
C GLU A 71 -1.36 -14.67 9.51
N ALA A 72 -1.90 -14.37 8.32
CA ALA A 72 -2.69 -15.29 7.52
C ALA A 72 -2.25 -15.25 6.05
N ASP A 73 -2.63 -16.27 5.29
CA ASP A 73 -2.34 -16.42 3.86
C ASP A 73 -3.23 -15.50 3.00
N GLY A 74 -3.42 -14.27 3.44
CA GLY A 74 -4.23 -13.28 2.73
C GLY A 74 -3.41 -12.50 1.72
N ASN A 75 -4.04 -12.12 0.61
CA ASN A 75 -3.51 -11.08 -0.28
C ASN A 75 -3.86 -9.71 0.30
N SER A 76 -2.92 -8.80 0.33
CA SER A 76 -3.06 -7.43 0.79
C SER A 76 -2.20 -6.50 -0.07
N GLY A 77 -2.16 -5.23 0.27
CA GLY A 77 -1.31 -4.28 -0.45
C GLY A 77 -1.56 -2.83 -0.07
N VAL A 78 -0.76 -1.97 -0.65
CA VAL A 78 -0.90 -0.52 -0.51
C VAL A 78 -1.24 0.06 -1.88
N PHE A 79 -2.47 0.57 -2.02
CA PHE A 79 -2.86 1.28 -3.23
C PHE A 79 -2.29 2.70 -3.24
N ILE A 80 -1.73 3.08 -4.38
CA ILE A 80 -1.15 4.38 -4.65
C ILE A 80 -1.82 5.00 -5.87
N ARG A 81 -1.99 6.33 -5.88
CA ARG A 81 -2.66 7.06 -6.97
C ARG A 81 -3.92 6.32 -7.43
N SER A 82 -4.78 6.03 -6.46
CA SER A 82 -5.94 5.19 -6.63
C SER A 82 -7.21 5.91 -6.21
N PHE A 83 -8.32 5.43 -6.71
CA PHE A 83 -9.64 5.88 -6.31
C PHE A 83 -10.60 4.69 -6.20
N VAL A 84 -11.57 4.84 -5.32
CA VAL A 84 -12.63 3.85 -5.13
C VAL A 84 -13.79 4.24 -6.04
N GLU A 85 -14.16 3.33 -6.94
CA GLU A 85 -15.43 3.39 -7.65
C GLU A 85 -16.54 2.73 -6.83
N GLU A 86 -17.67 2.47 -7.41
CA GLU A 86 -18.82 1.87 -6.74
C GLU A 86 -18.46 0.70 -5.82
N GLY A 87 -18.86 0.79 -4.55
CA GLY A 87 -18.66 -0.25 -3.55
C GLY A 87 -17.19 -0.40 -3.12
N VAL A 88 -16.53 -1.46 -3.55
CA VAL A 88 -15.15 -1.82 -3.18
C VAL A 88 -14.24 -1.98 -4.40
N LYS A 89 -14.60 -1.41 -5.53
CA LYS A 89 -13.76 -1.43 -6.72
C LYS A 89 -12.72 -0.32 -6.62
N VAL A 90 -11.46 -0.69 -6.43
CA VAL A 90 -10.32 0.25 -6.39
C VAL A 90 -9.57 0.19 -7.71
N ASN A 91 -9.53 1.31 -8.43
CA ASN A 91 -8.67 1.50 -9.60
C ASN A 91 -7.40 2.18 -9.15
N GLY A 92 -6.28 1.77 -9.70
CA GLY A 92 -4.97 2.33 -9.39
C GLY A 92 -3.89 1.28 -9.27
N TRP A 93 -2.76 1.65 -8.73
CA TRP A 93 -1.61 0.79 -8.61
C TRP A 93 -1.49 0.25 -7.19
N GLN A 94 -1.39 -1.08 -7.07
CA GLN A 94 -1.17 -1.77 -5.81
C GLN A 94 0.30 -2.16 -5.69
N VAL A 95 0.93 -1.75 -4.60
CA VAL A 95 2.17 -2.36 -4.12
C VAL A 95 1.77 -3.59 -3.32
N GLU A 96 2.15 -4.75 -3.81
CA GLU A 96 1.70 -6.04 -3.29
C GLU A 96 2.25 -6.32 -1.89
N VAL A 97 1.41 -6.90 -1.03
CA VAL A 97 1.77 -7.50 0.26
C VAL A 97 1.08 -8.86 0.34
N ALA A 98 1.85 -9.93 0.19
CA ALA A 98 1.34 -11.29 0.13
C ALA A 98 2.32 -12.27 0.80
N PRO A 99 1.96 -13.54 1.00
CA PRO A 99 2.90 -14.56 1.41
C PRO A 99 4.08 -14.70 0.42
N LYS A 100 5.18 -15.27 0.88
CA LYS A 100 6.37 -15.50 0.07
C LYS A 100 6.04 -16.28 -1.22
N GLY A 101 6.62 -15.85 -2.33
CA GLY A 101 6.34 -16.39 -3.68
C GLY A 101 5.11 -15.78 -4.35
N HIS A 102 4.61 -14.65 -3.83
CA HIS A 102 3.44 -13.96 -4.37
C HIS A 102 3.70 -12.45 -4.60
N ASP A 103 4.93 -12.11 -4.96
CA ASP A 103 5.31 -10.79 -5.48
C ASP A 103 5.28 -9.63 -4.47
N THR A 104 5.52 -9.85 -3.17
CA THR A 104 5.57 -8.76 -2.18
C THR A 104 6.56 -7.66 -2.58
N GLY A 105 6.05 -6.43 -2.69
CA GLY A 105 6.79 -5.26 -3.19
C GLY A 105 6.65 -5.03 -4.70
N GLY A 106 6.05 -5.96 -5.44
CA GLY A 106 5.71 -5.83 -6.86
C GLY A 106 4.58 -4.82 -7.10
N ILE A 107 4.33 -4.50 -8.36
CA ILE A 107 3.34 -3.50 -8.76
C ILE A 107 2.27 -4.13 -9.66
N TYR A 108 1.03 -4.03 -9.24
CA TYR A 108 -0.15 -4.48 -9.99
C TYR A 108 -1.07 -3.31 -10.32
N GLU A 109 -1.47 -3.13 -11.57
CA GLU A 109 -2.46 -2.14 -11.97
C GLU A 109 -3.86 -2.74 -11.95
N SER A 110 -4.61 -2.40 -10.90
CA SER A 110 -5.97 -2.90 -10.67
C SER A 110 -6.95 -2.32 -11.68
N TYR A 111 -7.76 -3.19 -12.30
CA TYR A 111 -8.66 -2.87 -13.41
C TYR A 111 -7.98 -2.21 -14.62
N GLY A 112 -6.68 -2.41 -14.78
CA GLY A 112 -5.87 -1.91 -15.86
C GLY A 112 -5.07 -3.00 -16.55
N ARG A 113 -3.75 -2.82 -16.63
CA ARG A 113 -2.82 -3.72 -17.35
C ARG A 113 -2.46 -5.00 -16.58
N GLY A 114 -2.86 -5.14 -15.30
CA GLY A 114 -2.44 -6.23 -14.43
C GLY A 114 -1.03 -6.03 -13.89
N TRP A 115 -0.24 -7.11 -13.81
CA TRP A 115 1.13 -7.02 -13.32
C TRP A 115 2.00 -6.11 -14.19
N LEU A 116 2.53 -5.06 -13.59
CA LEU A 116 3.53 -4.19 -14.19
C LEU A 116 4.94 -4.67 -13.86
N VAL A 117 5.16 -5.10 -12.62
CA VAL A 117 6.43 -5.69 -12.17
C VAL A 117 6.13 -6.81 -11.18
N GLN A 118 6.57 -8.01 -11.50
CA GLN A 118 6.61 -9.16 -10.60
C GLN A 118 7.98 -9.28 -9.95
N ILE A 119 8.06 -9.87 -8.77
CA ILE A 119 9.28 -9.99 -7.98
C ILE A 119 9.87 -11.40 -8.15
N PRO A 120 11.15 -11.53 -8.52
CA PRO A 120 11.81 -12.84 -8.50
C PRO A 120 11.79 -13.44 -7.09
N ASP A 121 11.50 -14.74 -6.99
CA ASP A 121 11.36 -15.47 -5.70
C ASP A 121 12.56 -15.27 -4.77
N GLU A 122 13.77 -15.20 -5.34
CA GLU A 122 14.98 -14.97 -4.57
C GLU A 122 15.04 -13.61 -3.88
N LYS A 123 14.39 -12.59 -4.42
CA LYS A 123 14.27 -11.27 -3.77
C LYS A 123 13.32 -11.30 -2.60
N GLU A 124 12.31 -12.16 -2.62
CA GLU A 124 11.36 -12.31 -1.51
C GLU A 124 11.93 -13.06 -0.29
N ASN A 125 13.15 -13.60 -0.37
CA ASN A 125 13.79 -14.28 0.75
C ASN A 125 14.00 -13.39 1.99
N ILE A 126 13.91 -12.08 1.85
CA ILE A 126 14.00 -11.12 2.95
C ILE A 126 12.66 -10.90 3.68
N LEU A 127 11.54 -11.38 3.11
CA LEU A 127 10.23 -11.34 3.76
C LEU A 127 10.25 -12.22 5.01
N LYS A 128 9.84 -11.64 6.12
CA LYS A 128 9.73 -12.32 7.42
C LYS A 128 8.28 -12.73 7.62
N GLU A 129 7.97 -13.99 7.28
CA GLU A 129 6.61 -14.51 7.45
C GLU A 129 6.24 -14.57 8.93
N GLY A 130 5.04 -14.10 9.28
CA GLY A 130 4.55 -14.04 10.65
C GLY A 130 5.28 -13.07 11.58
N ASP A 131 6.15 -12.20 11.05
CA ASP A 131 6.88 -11.19 11.82
C ASP A 131 6.78 -9.80 11.15
N TRP A 132 7.29 -8.78 11.82
CA TRP A 132 7.26 -7.41 11.33
C TRP A 132 8.19 -7.19 10.16
N ASN A 133 7.64 -6.57 9.12
CA ASN A 133 8.33 -6.13 7.92
C ASN A 133 8.14 -4.63 7.73
N THR A 134 9.10 -4.01 7.05
CA THR A 134 9.03 -2.61 6.64
C THR A 134 8.93 -2.52 5.13
N MET A 135 7.85 -1.94 4.62
CA MET A 135 7.68 -1.54 3.23
C MET A 135 7.88 -0.04 3.11
N ARG A 136 8.78 0.40 2.24
CA ARG A 136 8.90 1.79 1.83
C ARG A 136 8.46 1.94 0.39
N ILE A 137 7.65 2.95 0.12
CA ILE A 137 7.12 3.27 -1.21
C ILE A 137 7.41 4.73 -1.49
N LYS A 138 8.17 5.01 -2.53
CA LYS A 138 8.43 6.36 -2.99
C LYS A 138 7.79 6.58 -4.35
N VAL A 139 6.95 7.59 -4.45
CA VAL A 139 6.31 8.01 -5.71
C VAL A 139 6.74 9.44 -6.00
N GLN A 140 7.27 9.67 -7.20
CA GLN A 140 7.69 11.00 -7.63
C GLN A 140 7.51 11.15 -9.15
N GLY A 141 6.56 11.96 -9.57
CA GLY A 141 6.18 12.08 -10.98
C GLY A 141 5.79 10.71 -11.55
N ASP A 142 6.51 10.28 -12.57
CA ASP A 142 6.29 9.01 -13.27
C ASP A 142 7.08 7.84 -12.66
N ASN A 143 7.82 8.07 -11.58
CA ASN A 143 8.65 7.05 -10.94
C ASN A 143 8.00 6.49 -9.69
N VAL A 144 8.00 5.16 -9.55
CA VAL A 144 7.67 4.46 -8.33
C VAL A 144 8.82 3.51 -7.95
N GLN A 145 9.21 3.58 -6.69
CA GLN A 145 10.21 2.70 -6.10
C GLN A 145 9.65 2.04 -4.85
N THR A 146 9.94 0.75 -4.68
CA THR A 146 9.57 0.00 -3.49
C THR A 146 10.78 -0.67 -2.85
N TRP A 147 10.77 -0.73 -1.53
CA TRP A 147 11.79 -1.46 -0.75
C TRP A 147 11.09 -2.31 0.30
N LEU A 148 11.53 -3.54 0.44
CA LEU A 148 11.12 -4.45 1.51
C LEU A 148 12.32 -4.69 2.44
N ASN A 149 12.17 -4.40 3.72
CA ASN A 149 13.22 -4.54 4.73
C ASN A 149 14.56 -3.88 4.31
N GLY A 150 14.50 -2.76 3.59
CA GLY A 150 15.65 -2.01 3.11
C GLY A 150 16.22 -2.46 1.75
N GLN A 151 15.78 -3.60 1.20
CA GLN A 151 16.17 -4.05 -0.13
C GLN A 151 15.23 -3.49 -1.19
N GLU A 152 15.79 -2.88 -2.25
CA GLU A 152 15.00 -2.42 -3.39
C GLU A 152 14.34 -3.60 -4.11
N MET A 153 13.01 -3.55 -4.23
CA MET A 153 12.22 -4.54 -4.96
C MET A 153 11.93 -4.06 -6.38
N VAL A 154 11.44 -2.82 -6.52
CA VAL A 154 11.06 -2.21 -7.79
C VAL A 154 11.64 -0.81 -7.93
N ASN A 155 12.03 -0.47 -9.15
CA ASN A 155 12.27 0.90 -9.60
C ASN A 155 11.68 1.01 -11.01
N LEU A 156 10.48 1.55 -11.11
CA LEU A 156 9.69 1.62 -12.35
C LEU A 156 9.44 3.08 -12.73
N ASN A 157 9.68 3.40 -14.00
CA ASN A 157 9.22 4.63 -14.63
C ASN A 157 8.07 4.28 -15.58
N ASP A 158 6.91 4.89 -15.36
CA ASP A 158 5.74 4.70 -16.21
C ASP A 158 4.94 6.00 -16.30
N GLU A 159 4.93 6.62 -17.48
CA GLU A 159 4.24 7.89 -17.72
C GLU A 159 2.74 7.86 -17.39
N LYS A 160 2.12 6.67 -17.37
CA LYS A 160 0.72 6.52 -16.97
C LYS A 160 0.50 6.76 -15.48
N LEU A 161 1.53 6.65 -14.66
CA LEU A 161 1.42 6.91 -13.22
C LEU A 161 1.01 8.36 -12.94
N SER A 162 1.55 9.32 -13.69
CA SER A 162 1.21 10.74 -13.54
C SER A 162 -0.12 11.13 -14.18
N LEU A 163 -0.68 10.27 -15.04
CA LEU A 163 -1.95 10.52 -15.72
C LEU A 163 -3.18 10.08 -14.91
N ILE A 164 -3.00 9.34 -13.84
CA ILE A 164 -4.09 8.98 -12.93
C ILE A 164 -4.37 10.21 -12.05
N HIS A 165 -5.13 11.14 -12.60
CA HIS A 165 -5.66 12.26 -11.84
C HIS A 165 -6.93 11.82 -11.13
N ILE A 166 -6.94 11.98 -9.81
CA ILE A 166 -8.14 11.89 -8.99
C ILE A 166 -8.94 13.17 -9.29
N SER A 167 -10.01 13.03 -10.08
CA SER A 167 -10.98 14.11 -10.36
C SER A 167 -12.10 14.08 -9.34
#